data_5251ab4ad48d9c6fe4ec2ec7a0102e63
#
_entry.id   5251ab4ad48d9c6fe4ec2ec7a0102e63
#
_cell.length_a   1.000
_cell.length_b   1.000
_cell.length_c   1.000
_cell.angle_alpha   90.00
_cell.angle_beta   90.00
_cell.angle_gamma   90.00
#
_symmetry.space_group_name_H-M   'P 1'
#
loop_
_entity.id
_entity.type
_entity.pdbx_description
1 polymer ?
#
loop_
_entity_poly.entity_id
_entity_poly.type
_entity_poly.pdbx_seq_one_letter_code
_entity_poly.pdbx_strand_id
1 'polypeptide(L)'
;MSMSIKIITIFISFLIASDQIPSADQDHPILLKNATIHTISNGIKKNTDILFDSGKIIAIGKNINLPVNTEVINTTNKHIFPGLISASTVLGLQEIGAVRATRDYAEVGVFNPNVRANVSYNPDSELIPISRSNGVLLALSIPRSGLISGQSSLMYLDGWTWEDATFKHPVGLHLFWPPMNIPKNKKNKTNSKEDKRLTSIQKIDNIFDESRSYLKLKISNSQSFKHNLKLEGLIPVLNNEIPIFIHANEVRQIEAAVYWSIRQNVKMVLIGGKDSWRVTELLKGNNIPVIYTQTHSTPSRRFENFDQSFTTPNQLYKAGIKFCISNSESSFQTPHIRNLPYHAAKAGSYGLPWSEAIRSITLSTAEILGVDDRVGSIDIGKNATLFIADGDILDVRTQVEQVFIDGKKVDMSDRHKVLFDKYQKKYQQLKNK
;
A
#
# COMPACT_ATOMS: atom_id res chain seq x y z
N MET A 1 -60.75 -26.38 -16.33
CA MET A 1 -59.54 -26.40 -15.45
C MET A 1 -58.38 -25.87 -16.28
N SER A 2 -58.11 -24.57 -16.16
CA SER A 2 -57.01 -23.90 -16.89
C SER A 2 -55.78 -23.90 -16.01
N MET A 3 -54.74 -24.56 -16.47
CA MET A 3 -53.46 -24.65 -15.80
C MET A 3 -52.59 -23.48 -16.29
N SER A 4 -52.50 -22.41 -15.46
CA SER A 4 -51.63 -21.27 -15.74
C SER A 4 -50.18 -21.68 -15.57
N ILE A 5 -49.44 -21.75 -16.67
CA ILE A 5 -47.98 -21.91 -16.68
C ILE A 5 -47.38 -20.55 -16.31
N LYS A 6 -46.84 -20.46 -15.10
CA LYS A 6 -46.01 -19.31 -14.71
C LYS A 6 -44.62 -19.45 -15.34
N ILE A 7 -44.36 -18.69 -16.39
CA ILE A 7 -43.03 -18.54 -16.95
C ILE A 7 -42.22 -17.69 -15.94
N ILE A 8 -41.32 -18.34 -15.20
CA ILE A 8 -40.30 -17.66 -14.40
C ILE A 8 -39.20 -17.24 -15.37
N THR A 9 -39.21 -15.97 -15.75
CA THR A 9 -38.11 -15.37 -16.50
C THR A 9 -36.97 -15.15 -15.50
N ILE A 10 -35.96 -16.04 -15.53
CA ILE A 10 -34.71 -15.85 -14.80
C ILE A 10 -33.94 -14.76 -15.56
N PHE A 11 -33.94 -13.56 -15.05
CA PHE A 11 -32.97 -12.54 -15.44
C PHE A 11 -31.60 -12.97 -14.91
N ILE A 12 -30.81 -13.63 -15.76
CA ILE A 12 -29.36 -13.75 -15.53
C ILE A 12 -28.80 -12.38 -15.87
N SER A 13 -28.68 -11.51 -14.86
CA SER A 13 -27.84 -10.35 -14.97
C SER A 13 -26.39 -10.84 -15.05
N PHE A 14 -25.81 -10.78 -16.23
CA PHE A 14 -24.36 -10.84 -16.39
C PHE A 14 -23.81 -9.61 -15.68
N LEU A 15 -23.37 -9.76 -14.45
CA LEU A 15 -22.51 -8.81 -13.78
C LEU A 15 -21.15 -8.95 -14.48
N ILE A 16 -20.93 -8.14 -15.52
CA ILE A 16 -19.60 -7.93 -16.08
C ILE A 16 -18.87 -7.09 -15.04
N ALA A 17 -18.08 -7.75 -14.19
CA ALA A 17 -17.37 -7.08 -13.10
C ALA A 17 -16.14 -6.33 -13.65
N SER A 18 -15.31 -7.00 -14.45
CA SER A 18 -14.16 -6.41 -15.15
C SER A 18 -13.90 -7.16 -16.44
N ASP A 19 -13.38 -6.48 -17.46
CA ASP A 19 -12.89 -7.08 -18.71
C ASP A 19 -11.45 -7.63 -18.58
N GLN A 20 -10.84 -7.50 -17.41
CA GLN A 20 -9.46 -7.91 -17.14
C GLN A 20 -9.38 -9.42 -16.89
N ILE A 21 -8.50 -10.07 -17.63
CA ILE A 21 -8.17 -11.49 -17.40
C ILE A 21 -6.83 -11.51 -16.64
N PRO A 22 -6.78 -12.07 -15.43
CA PRO A 22 -5.54 -12.24 -14.69
C PRO A 22 -4.52 -13.08 -15.46
N SER A 23 -3.24 -12.80 -15.19
CA SER A 23 -2.12 -13.40 -15.92
C SER A 23 -2.03 -14.90 -15.68
N ALA A 24 -1.73 -15.66 -16.75
CA ALA A 24 -1.40 -17.07 -16.62
C ALA A 24 -0.08 -17.25 -15.85
N ASP A 25 0.07 -18.41 -15.22
CA ASP A 25 1.32 -18.77 -14.56
C ASP A 25 2.47 -18.82 -15.57
N GLN A 26 3.67 -18.50 -15.10
CA GLN A 26 4.88 -18.56 -15.91
C GLN A 26 5.17 -20.04 -16.25
N ASP A 27 5.23 -20.37 -17.55
CA ASP A 27 5.43 -21.75 -18.07
C ASP A 27 6.81 -21.95 -18.72
N HIS A 28 7.59 -20.89 -18.88
CA HIS A 28 8.94 -20.93 -19.44
C HIS A 28 9.83 -19.82 -18.87
N PRO A 29 11.18 -19.99 -18.88
CA PRO A 29 12.11 -18.96 -18.46
C PRO A 29 12.03 -17.72 -19.36
N ILE A 30 12.20 -16.53 -18.78
CA ILE A 30 12.20 -15.25 -19.52
C ILE A 30 13.52 -14.52 -19.27
N LEU A 31 14.18 -14.12 -20.36
CA LEU A 31 15.36 -13.26 -20.34
C LEU A 31 15.01 -11.85 -20.82
N LEU A 32 15.20 -10.86 -19.97
CA LEU A 32 15.22 -9.44 -20.36
C LEU A 32 16.65 -9.06 -20.71
N LYS A 33 16.92 -8.81 -22.00
CA LYS A 33 18.27 -8.67 -22.53
C LYS A 33 18.68 -7.22 -22.71
N ASN A 34 19.89 -6.87 -22.24
CA ASN A 34 20.58 -5.61 -22.51
C ASN A 34 19.88 -4.35 -21.96
N ALA A 35 19.37 -4.41 -20.73
CA ALA A 35 18.68 -3.31 -20.07
C ALA A 35 19.60 -2.41 -19.23
N THR A 36 19.06 -1.25 -18.84
CA THR A 36 19.51 -0.50 -17.65
C THR A 36 18.69 -0.95 -16.45
N ILE A 37 19.30 -1.68 -15.54
CA ILE A 37 18.63 -2.29 -14.37
C ILE A 37 18.84 -1.42 -13.15
N HIS A 38 17.77 -0.95 -12.54
CA HIS A 38 17.74 -0.26 -11.25
C HIS A 38 17.54 -1.29 -10.13
N THR A 39 18.64 -1.84 -9.61
CA THR A 39 18.54 -2.92 -8.60
C THR A 39 18.00 -2.44 -7.28
N ILE A 40 18.14 -1.17 -6.94
CA ILE A 40 17.86 -0.47 -5.69
C ILE A 40 18.82 -0.87 -4.55
N SER A 41 19.11 -2.15 -4.37
CA SER A 41 20.06 -2.68 -3.37
C SER A 41 21.54 -2.42 -3.75
N ASN A 42 21.87 -2.55 -5.04
CA ASN A 42 23.24 -2.53 -5.55
C ASN A 42 23.47 -1.52 -6.69
N GLY A 43 22.69 -0.43 -6.71
CA GLY A 43 22.81 0.64 -7.69
C GLY A 43 22.28 0.29 -9.08
N ILE A 44 22.78 0.99 -10.11
CA ILE A 44 22.31 0.86 -11.50
C ILE A 44 23.32 0.03 -12.29
N LYS A 45 22.83 -1.00 -12.98
CA LYS A 45 23.63 -1.86 -13.88
C LYS A 45 23.20 -1.60 -15.33
N LYS A 46 24.12 -1.12 -16.17
CA LYS A 46 23.87 -0.84 -17.58
C LYS A 46 24.23 -2.02 -18.46
N ASN A 47 23.49 -2.19 -19.59
CA ASN A 47 23.71 -3.26 -20.56
C ASN A 47 23.84 -4.63 -19.89
N THR A 48 22.86 -4.95 -19.07
CA THR A 48 22.86 -6.16 -18.21
C THR A 48 21.55 -6.91 -18.45
N ASP A 49 21.61 -8.23 -18.36
CA ASP A 49 20.49 -9.12 -18.56
C ASP A 49 19.91 -9.55 -17.22
N ILE A 50 18.61 -9.85 -17.18
CA ILE A 50 17.90 -10.50 -16.05
C ILE A 50 17.24 -11.75 -16.59
N LEU A 51 17.51 -12.88 -15.98
CA LEU A 51 16.82 -14.13 -16.23
C LEU A 51 15.95 -14.48 -15.02
N PHE A 52 14.70 -14.79 -15.26
CA PHE A 52 13.80 -15.28 -14.23
C PHE A 52 12.99 -16.48 -14.73
N ASP A 53 12.68 -17.37 -13.80
CA ASP A 53 11.93 -18.60 -14.02
C ASP A 53 11.14 -18.97 -12.77
N SER A 54 9.97 -19.58 -12.97
CA SER A 54 9.10 -20.02 -11.85
C SER A 54 8.87 -18.93 -10.81
N GLY A 55 8.64 -17.69 -11.30
CA GLY A 55 8.38 -16.52 -10.47
C GLY A 55 9.60 -15.90 -9.81
N LYS A 56 10.84 -16.46 -9.97
CA LYS A 56 12.05 -16.02 -9.28
C LYS A 56 13.12 -15.49 -10.23
N ILE A 57 13.83 -14.46 -9.79
CA ILE A 57 15.04 -13.99 -10.47
C ILE A 57 16.14 -14.99 -10.20
N ILE A 58 16.64 -15.66 -11.25
CA ILE A 58 17.65 -16.73 -11.12
C ILE A 58 19.06 -16.26 -11.53
N ALA A 59 19.17 -15.23 -12.39
CA ALA A 59 20.47 -14.68 -12.75
C ALA A 59 20.37 -13.20 -13.15
N ILE A 60 21.43 -12.43 -12.85
CA ILE A 60 21.61 -11.03 -13.28
C ILE A 60 23.07 -10.89 -13.73
N GLY A 61 23.29 -10.56 -14.99
CA GLY A 61 24.67 -10.44 -15.51
C GLY A 61 24.71 -10.33 -17.01
N LYS A 62 25.90 -10.57 -17.58
CA LYS A 62 26.10 -10.67 -19.04
C LYS A 62 26.39 -12.12 -19.40
N ASN A 63 26.02 -12.51 -20.62
CA ASN A 63 26.30 -13.86 -21.15
C ASN A 63 25.75 -14.98 -20.24
N ILE A 64 24.50 -14.83 -19.81
CA ILE A 64 23.81 -15.83 -18.98
C ILE A 64 23.57 -17.09 -19.81
N ASN A 65 23.91 -18.27 -19.28
CA ASN A 65 23.53 -19.54 -19.89
C ASN A 65 22.01 -19.69 -19.82
N LEU A 66 21.38 -19.85 -20.96
CA LEU A 66 19.92 -19.88 -21.07
C LEU A 66 19.41 -21.33 -20.93
N PRO A 67 18.40 -21.55 -20.08
CA PRO A 67 17.62 -22.79 -20.11
C PRO A 67 16.96 -23.02 -21.48
N VAL A 68 16.57 -24.25 -21.74
CA VAL A 68 15.80 -24.60 -22.94
C VAL A 68 14.46 -23.85 -22.94
N ASN A 69 13.98 -23.44 -24.10
CA ASN A 69 12.71 -22.72 -24.28
C ASN A 69 12.64 -21.32 -23.61
N THR A 70 13.79 -20.68 -23.35
CA THR A 70 13.80 -19.31 -22.80
C THR A 70 13.24 -18.30 -23.80
N GLU A 71 12.20 -17.55 -23.42
CA GLU A 71 11.75 -16.35 -24.16
C GLU A 71 12.78 -15.23 -23.97
N VAL A 72 13.25 -14.63 -25.06
CA VAL A 72 14.20 -13.52 -25.01
C VAL A 72 13.51 -12.23 -25.43
N ILE A 73 13.38 -11.31 -24.49
CA ILE A 73 12.81 -9.98 -24.71
C ILE A 73 13.95 -8.96 -24.81
N ASN A 74 14.07 -8.29 -25.95
CA ASN A 74 15.07 -7.24 -26.12
C ASN A 74 14.65 -5.96 -25.40
N THR A 75 15.44 -5.56 -24.41
CA THR A 75 15.21 -4.36 -23.57
C THR A 75 16.31 -3.31 -23.75
N THR A 76 16.97 -3.30 -24.92
CA THR A 76 17.97 -2.28 -25.27
C THR A 76 17.38 -0.88 -25.17
N ASN A 77 18.09 0.04 -24.48
CA ASN A 77 17.66 1.41 -24.16
C ASN A 77 16.42 1.48 -23.26
N LYS A 78 16.01 0.38 -22.63
CA LYS A 78 14.93 0.37 -21.63
C LYS A 78 15.49 0.31 -20.22
N HIS A 79 14.66 0.74 -19.29
CA HIS A 79 14.92 0.71 -17.85
C HIS A 79 14.08 -0.38 -17.19
N ILE A 80 14.68 -1.13 -16.29
CA ILE A 80 13.96 -2.13 -15.48
C ILE A 80 14.00 -1.71 -14.02
N PHE A 81 12.83 -1.66 -13.41
CA PHE A 81 12.64 -1.33 -12.00
C PHE A 81 11.93 -2.48 -11.27
N PRO A 82 12.16 -2.66 -9.95
CA PRO A 82 11.29 -3.50 -9.15
C PRO A 82 9.91 -2.86 -9.05
N GLY A 83 8.89 -3.68 -8.88
CA GLY A 83 7.51 -3.20 -8.69
C GLY A 83 7.40 -2.17 -7.57
N LEU A 84 6.71 -1.06 -7.85
CA LEU A 84 6.43 -0.03 -6.85
C LEU A 84 5.40 -0.56 -5.86
N ILE A 85 5.55 -0.16 -4.59
CA ILE A 85 4.71 -0.64 -3.49
C ILE A 85 3.99 0.54 -2.85
N SER A 86 2.66 0.59 -2.95
CA SER A 86 1.84 1.57 -2.21
C SER A 86 1.62 1.08 -0.78
N ALA A 87 2.16 1.78 0.21
CA ALA A 87 2.14 1.37 1.61
C ALA A 87 0.87 1.76 2.39
N SER A 88 -0.09 2.43 1.75
CA SER A 88 -1.31 2.90 2.43
C SER A 88 -2.40 3.20 1.42
N THR A 89 -3.45 2.37 1.37
CA THR A 89 -4.57 2.57 0.44
C THR A 89 -5.80 1.79 0.88
N VAL A 90 -6.97 2.12 0.28
CA VAL A 90 -8.18 1.29 0.31
C VAL A 90 -8.48 0.68 -1.07
N LEU A 91 -7.44 0.51 -1.92
CA LEU A 91 -7.58 -0.15 -3.23
C LEU A 91 -8.15 -1.56 -3.07
N GLY A 92 -9.09 -1.92 -3.93
CA GLY A 92 -9.85 -3.17 -3.84
C GLY A 92 -10.91 -3.22 -2.74
N LEU A 93 -10.91 -2.25 -1.81
CA LEU A 93 -11.92 -2.12 -0.75
C LEU A 93 -12.93 -1.00 -1.07
N GLN A 94 -12.80 -0.34 -2.21
CA GLN A 94 -13.68 0.72 -2.66
C GLN A 94 -13.61 0.87 -4.17
N GLU A 95 -14.79 1.00 -4.80
CA GLU A 95 -14.89 1.34 -6.23
C GLU A 95 -15.42 2.78 -6.38
N ILE A 96 -16.70 3.00 -6.22
CA ILE A 96 -17.35 4.30 -6.40
C ILE A 96 -17.59 4.96 -5.05
N GLY A 97 -16.80 5.98 -4.70
CA GLY A 97 -16.88 6.64 -3.38
C GLY A 97 -18.27 7.18 -3.01
N ALA A 98 -19.12 7.52 -4.00
CA ALA A 98 -20.50 7.98 -3.78
C ALA A 98 -21.49 6.83 -3.51
N VAL A 99 -21.14 5.59 -3.83
CA VAL A 99 -22.02 4.41 -3.69
C VAL A 99 -21.63 3.60 -2.48
N ARG A 100 -22.45 3.60 -1.43
CA ARG A 100 -22.14 2.91 -0.17
C ARG A 100 -21.89 1.40 -0.35
N ALA A 101 -22.65 0.76 -1.22
CA ALA A 101 -22.54 -0.68 -1.48
C ALA A 101 -21.19 -1.13 -2.08
N THR A 102 -20.36 -0.18 -2.53
CA THR A 102 -19.01 -0.45 -3.08
C THR A 102 -17.89 0.02 -2.14
N ARG A 103 -18.18 0.22 -0.84
CA ARG A 103 -17.22 0.68 0.16
C ARG A 103 -17.11 -0.33 1.29
N ASP A 104 -16.15 -1.23 1.19
CA ASP A 104 -15.93 -2.35 2.12
C ASP A 104 -14.69 -2.15 3.02
N TYR A 105 -14.15 -0.94 3.04
CA TYR A 105 -13.00 -0.59 3.90
C TYR A 105 -13.38 -0.36 5.38
N ALA A 106 -14.67 -0.30 5.71
CA ALA A 106 -15.13 0.13 7.04
C ALA A 106 -16.12 -0.87 7.65
N GLU A 107 -15.76 -1.39 8.83
CA GLU A 107 -16.64 -2.22 9.66
C GLU A 107 -17.30 -1.40 10.77
N VAL A 108 -18.44 -1.88 11.27
CA VAL A 108 -19.18 -1.25 12.38
C VAL A 108 -18.46 -1.48 13.70
N GLY A 109 -18.32 -0.41 14.50
CA GLY A 109 -17.73 -0.48 15.83
C GLY A 109 -16.49 0.39 15.99
N VAL A 110 -16.06 0.52 17.25
CA VAL A 110 -14.89 1.31 17.62
C VAL A 110 -13.61 0.47 17.56
N PHE A 111 -13.73 -0.81 17.85
CA PHE A 111 -12.63 -1.78 17.90
C PHE A 111 -12.96 -3.00 17.06
N ASN A 112 -12.21 -3.20 16.01
CA ASN A 112 -12.39 -4.28 15.04
C ASN A 112 -11.05 -4.99 14.72
N PRO A 113 -10.23 -5.38 15.70
CA PRO A 113 -8.89 -5.93 15.47
C PRO A 113 -8.87 -7.27 14.73
N ASN A 114 -10.02 -7.96 14.69
CA ASN A 114 -10.22 -9.22 13.97
C ASN A 114 -10.57 -9.04 12.49
N VAL A 115 -10.88 -7.82 12.05
CA VAL A 115 -11.20 -7.55 10.64
C VAL A 115 -9.95 -7.69 9.77
N ARG A 116 -10.10 -8.35 8.63
CA ARG A 116 -9.05 -8.68 7.68
C ARG A 116 -9.33 -7.98 6.34
N ALA A 117 -8.42 -7.12 5.90
CA ALA A 117 -8.64 -6.34 4.67
C ALA A 117 -8.76 -7.20 3.41
N ASN A 118 -7.97 -8.30 3.30
CA ASN A 118 -7.96 -9.13 2.10
C ASN A 118 -9.31 -9.82 1.82
N VAL A 119 -10.07 -10.20 2.85
CA VAL A 119 -11.37 -10.91 2.67
C VAL A 119 -12.40 -10.06 1.94
N SER A 120 -12.29 -8.73 2.05
CA SER A 120 -13.18 -7.78 1.37
C SER A 120 -12.55 -7.19 0.10
N TYR A 121 -11.37 -7.71 -0.31
CA TYR A 121 -10.67 -7.20 -1.50
C TYR A 121 -11.37 -7.65 -2.77
N ASN A 122 -11.73 -6.69 -3.62
CA ASN A 122 -12.27 -6.93 -4.95
C ASN A 122 -11.13 -6.97 -5.99
N PRO A 123 -10.75 -8.14 -6.52
CA PRO A 123 -9.71 -8.25 -7.54
C PRO A 123 -10.13 -7.66 -8.89
N ASP A 124 -11.43 -7.51 -9.13
CA ASP A 124 -12.02 -6.94 -10.35
C ASP A 124 -12.14 -5.42 -10.33
N SER A 125 -11.48 -4.75 -9.37
CA SER A 125 -11.50 -3.29 -9.29
C SER A 125 -10.88 -2.65 -10.52
N GLU A 126 -11.62 -1.77 -11.20
CA GLU A 126 -11.14 -0.96 -12.34
C GLU A 126 -9.94 -0.07 -11.99
N LEU A 127 -9.69 0.17 -10.71
CA LEU A 127 -8.55 0.97 -10.24
C LEU A 127 -7.24 0.17 -10.22
N ILE A 128 -7.30 -1.15 -10.21
CA ILE A 128 -6.13 -2.04 -10.21
C ILE A 128 -5.33 -1.90 -11.50
N PRO A 129 -5.87 -2.14 -12.71
CA PRO A 129 -5.12 -2.01 -13.95
C PRO A 129 -4.60 -0.60 -14.20
N ILE A 130 -5.35 0.44 -13.79
CA ILE A 130 -4.90 1.83 -13.87
C ILE A 130 -3.67 2.09 -13.00
N SER A 131 -3.62 1.50 -11.79
CA SER A 131 -2.47 1.64 -10.89
C SER A 131 -1.26 0.87 -11.39
N ARG A 132 -1.50 -0.36 -11.87
CA ARG A 132 -0.53 -1.27 -12.43
C ARG A 132 0.15 -0.71 -13.69
N SER A 133 -0.61 0.00 -14.53
CA SER A 133 -0.09 0.60 -15.77
C SER A 133 0.96 1.68 -15.55
N ASN A 134 1.19 2.14 -14.31
CA ASN A 134 2.28 3.05 -13.95
C ASN A 134 3.27 2.43 -12.95
N GLY A 135 3.42 1.10 -12.97
CA GLY A 135 4.44 0.36 -12.25
C GLY A 135 4.14 0.05 -10.78
N VAL A 136 2.95 0.40 -10.25
CA VAL A 136 2.54 -0.01 -8.91
C VAL A 136 2.04 -1.45 -8.98
N LEU A 137 2.78 -2.39 -8.39
CA LEU A 137 2.51 -3.83 -8.51
C LEU A 137 2.05 -4.47 -7.21
N LEU A 138 2.28 -3.79 -6.08
CA LEU A 138 1.79 -4.20 -4.77
C LEU A 138 1.14 -3.02 -4.06
N ALA A 139 0.09 -3.30 -3.28
CA ALA A 139 -0.60 -2.31 -2.48
C ALA A 139 -0.99 -2.86 -1.11
N LEU A 140 -0.70 -2.10 -0.05
CA LEU A 140 -1.16 -2.40 1.30
C LEU A 140 -2.60 -1.89 1.44
N SER A 141 -3.56 -2.79 1.27
CA SER A 141 -4.98 -2.50 1.50
C SER A 141 -5.26 -2.50 3.00
N ILE A 142 -5.82 -1.40 3.50
CA ILE A 142 -6.03 -1.18 4.93
C ILE A 142 -7.51 -0.94 5.26
N PRO A 143 -8.03 -1.57 6.33
CA PRO A 143 -9.36 -1.25 6.83
C PRO A 143 -9.32 0.12 7.52
N ARG A 144 -10.43 0.87 7.43
CA ARG A 144 -10.51 2.24 7.92
C ARG A 144 -11.82 2.53 8.63
N SER A 145 -11.90 2.21 9.91
CA SER A 145 -13.07 2.49 10.76
C SER A 145 -12.72 2.50 12.24
N GLY A 146 -13.43 3.29 13.03
CA GLY A 146 -13.26 3.34 14.48
C GLY A 146 -11.89 3.81 14.95
N LEU A 147 -11.44 3.32 16.11
CA LEU A 147 -10.10 3.54 16.64
C LEU A 147 -9.15 2.43 16.19
N ILE A 148 -9.50 1.16 16.42
CA ILE A 148 -8.79 0.00 15.87
C ILE A 148 -9.63 -0.54 14.71
N SER A 149 -9.14 -0.40 13.48
CA SER A 149 -9.93 -0.69 12.29
C SER A 149 -9.75 -2.10 11.76
N GLY A 150 -8.66 -2.78 12.08
CA GLY A 150 -8.39 -4.14 11.64
C GLY A 150 -6.97 -4.33 11.11
N GLN A 151 -6.73 -5.49 10.51
CA GLN A 151 -5.45 -5.94 9.99
C GLN A 151 -5.36 -5.67 8.49
N SER A 152 -4.26 -5.05 8.07
CA SER A 152 -3.95 -4.80 6.66
C SER A 152 -3.39 -6.04 5.97
N SER A 153 -3.53 -6.04 4.65
CA SER A 153 -3.02 -7.08 3.76
C SER A 153 -2.27 -6.45 2.60
N LEU A 154 -1.09 -6.97 2.30
CA LEU A 154 -0.35 -6.60 1.10
C LEU A 154 -0.84 -7.45 -0.05
N MET A 155 -1.32 -6.80 -1.10
CA MET A 155 -1.96 -7.44 -2.24
C MET A 155 -1.10 -7.26 -3.49
N TYR A 156 -0.96 -8.30 -4.30
CA TYR A 156 -0.58 -8.16 -5.70
C TYR A 156 -1.69 -7.45 -6.47
N LEU A 157 -1.33 -6.66 -7.45
CA LEU A 157 -2.30 -6.00 -8.33
C LEU A 157 -2.63 -6.88 -9.56
N ASP A 158 -2.72 -8.19 -9.32
CA ASP A 158 -3.16 -9.21 -10.28
C ASP A 158 -3.64 -10.45 -9.51
N GLY A 159 -4.66 -11.16 -10.01
CA GLY A 159 -5.20 -12.36 -9.38
C GLY A 159 -6.68 -12.58 -9.68
N TRP A 160 -7.12 -13.84 -9.69
CA TRP A 160 -8.51 -14.23 -9.93
C TRP A 160 -9.39 -14.00 -8.71
N THR A 161 -8.83 -14.20 -7.53
CA THR A 161 -9.54 -14.09 -6.26
C THR A 161 -8.71 -13.24 -5.28
N TRP A 162 -9.32 -12.88 -4.16
CA TRP A 162 -8.58 -12.19 -3.09
C TRP A 162 -7.49 -13.09 -2.49
N GLU A 163 -7.69 -14.42 -2.50
CA GLU A 163 -6.67 -15.38 -2.06
C GLU A 163 -5.45 -15.33 -2.97
N ASP A 164 -5.65 -15.39 -4.30
CA ASP A 164 -4.56 -15.33 -5.29
C ASP A 164 -3.80 -14.00 -5.21
N ALA A 165 -4.54 -12.90 -5.02
CA ALA A 165 -3.95 -11.58 -4.91
C ALA A 165 -3.27 -11.33 -3.55
N THR A 166 -3.50 -12.15 -2.51
CA THR A 166 -2.91 -11.93 -1.19
C THR A 166 -1.44 -12.31 -1.16
N PHE A 167 -0.54 -11.31 -1.15
CA PHE A 167 0.90 -11.52 -1.01
C PHE A 167 1.31 -11.82 0.43
N LYS A 168 0.76 -11.05 1.40
CA LYS A 168 1.01 -11.23 2.84
C LYS A 168 -0.17 -10.78 3.67
N HIS A 169 -0.61 -11.62 4.61
CA HIS A 169 -1.58 -11.29 5.64
C HIS A 169 -1.28 -12.06 6.93
N PRO A 170 -1.40 -11.45 8.11
CA PRO A 170 -1.50 -10.01 8.36
C PRO A 170 -0.17 -9.29 8.13
N VAL A 171 -0.23 -7.99 7.78
CA VAL A 171 0.95 -7.13 7.72
C VAL A 171 1.09 -6.31 9.00
N GLY A 172 0.00 -5.73 9.49
CA GLY A 172 -0.05 -5.00 10.74
C GLY A 172 -1.48 -4.60 11.12
N LEU A 173 -1.65 -4.18 12.37
CA LEU A 173 -2.92 -3.73 12.93
C LEU A 173 -3.01 -2.21 12.86
N HIS A 174 -4.11 -1.65 12.38
CA HIS A 174 -4.29 -0.21 12.20
C HIS A 174 -5.02 0.44 13.37
N LEU A 175 -4.38 1.44 13.97
CA LEU A 175 -4.90 2.29 15.03
C LEU A 175 -4.96 3.75 14.56
N PHE A 176 -6.13 4.35 14.53
CA PHE A 176 -6.32 5.77 14.25
C PHE A 176 -6.25 6.56 15.55
N TRP A 177 -5.12 7.23 15.80
CA TRP A 177 -4.90 7.97 17.03
C TRP A 177 -5.84 9.18 17.13
N PRO A 178 -6.49 9.40 18.27
CA PRO A 178 -7.43 10.51 18.42
C PRO A 178 -6.75 11.87 18.21
N PRO A 179 -7.47 12.88 17.65
CA PRO A 179 -6.93 14.24 17.51
C PRO A 179 -6.60 14.83 18.88
N MET A 180 -5.39 15.40 19.03
CA MET A 180 -4.92 15.97 20.30
C MET A 180 -5.19 17.47 20.44
N ASN A 181 -5.76 18.12 19.42
CA ASN A 181 -6.09 19.55 19.44
C ASN A 181 -7.41 19.84 20.16
N ILE A 182 -7.40 20.92 20.94
CA ILE A 182 -8.61 21.45 21.58
C ILE A 182 -9.27 22.43 20.60
N PRO A 183 -10.53 22.20 20.17
CA PRO A 183 -11.24 23.14 19.31
C PRO A 183 -11.40 24.50 19.97
N LYS A 184 -10.98 25.60 19.31
CA LYS A 184 -11.01 26.98 19.84
C LYS A 184 -12.41 27.48 20.20
N ASN A 185 -13.48 26.91 19.61
CA ASN A 185 -14.84 27.41 19.76
C ASN A 185 -15.63 26.85 20.97
N LYS A 186 -14.97 26.23 21.95
CA LYS A 186 -15.64 25.69 23.15
C LYS A 186 -15.46 26.51 24.42
N LYS A 187 -15.18 27.83 24.28
CA LYS A 187 -15.01 28.73 25.44
C LYS A 187 -16.27 28.93 26.32
N ASN A 188 -17.47 28.52 25.89
CA ASN A 188 -18.72 28.84 26.57
C ASN A 188 -19.62 27.66 26.95
N LYS A 189 -19.09 26.46 27.19
CA LYS A 189 -19.88 25.40 27.85
C LYS A 189 -19.15 24.91 29.08
N THR A 190 -19.25 25.69 30.15
CA THR A 190 -19.16 25.29 31.55
C THR A 190 -20.19 24.20 31.77
N ASN A 191 -19.78 22.95 31.71
CA ASN A 191 -20.26 21.79 32.41
C ASN A 191 -19.64 20.54 31.79
N SER A 192 -18.71 19.93 32.51
CA SER A 192 -18.23 18.54 32.46
C SER A 192 -18.52 17.74 31.17
N LYS A 193 -18.09 18.20 30.01
CA LYS A 193 -17.90 17.29 28.88
C LYS A 193 -16.53 16.65 29.08
N GLU A 194 -16.55 15.40 29.54
CA GLU A 194 -15.44 14.48 29.55
C GLU A 194 -14.54 14.72 28.32
N ASP A 195 -13.24 14.86 28.53
CA ASP A 195 -12.32 15.10 27.42
C ASP A 195 -12.30 13.87 26.51
N LYS A 196 -13.02 13.95 25.41
CA LYS A 196 -13.16 12.85 24.43
C LYS A 196 -11.84 12.23 23.99
N ARG A 197 -10.72 12.97 24.07
CA ARG A 197 -9.39 12.48 23.74
C ARG A 197 -8.91 11.51 24.80
N LEU A 198 -8.98 11.91 26.08
CA LEU A 198 -8.60 11.07 27.22
C LEU A 198 -9.48 9.82 27.28
N THR A 199 -10.78 9.98 27.08
CA THR A 199 -11.72 8.86 27.01
C THR A 199 -11.36 7.88 25.87
N SER A 200 -10.95 8.39 24.69
CA SER A 200 -10.55 7.53 23.58
C SER A 200 -9.25 6.79 23.87
N ILE A 201 -8.26 7.47 24.46
CA ILE A 201 -6.98 6.84 24.85
C ILE A 201 -7.23 5.80 25.95
N GLN A 202 -8.07 6.10 26.96
CA GLN A 202 -8.43 5.14 27.99
C GLN A 202 -9.12 3.89 27.41
N LYS A 203 -9.98 4.05 26.41
CA LYS A 203 -10.60 2.91 25.72
C LYS A 203 -9.57 2.05 25.00
N ILE A 204 -8.55 2.68 24.38
CA ILE A 204 -7.44 1.94 23.76
C ILE A 204 -6.64 1.19 24.82
N ASP A 205 -6.30 1.83 25.94
CA ASP A 205 -5.59 1.16 27.05
C ASP A 205 -6.40 -0.03 27.56
N ASN A 206 -7.70 0.14 27.82
CA ASN A 206 -8.57 -0.91 28.35
C ASN A 206 -8.64 -2.15 27.46
N ILE A 207 -8.76 -1.99 26.11
CA ILE A 207 -8.83 -3.14 25.20
C ILE A 207 -7.50 -3.90 25.15
N PHE A 208 -6.35 -3.19 25.27
CA PHE A 208 -5.05 -3.83 25.35
C PHE A 208 -4.86 -4.60 26.66
N ASP A 209 -5.29 -4.05 27.80
CA ASP A 209 -5.22 -4.71 29.10
C ASP A 209 -6.16 -5.93 29.16
N GLU A 210 -7.36 -5.81 28.59
CA GLU A 210 -8.29 -6.94 28.42
C GLU A 210 -7.66 -8.05 27.56
N SER A 211 -7.02 -7.68 26.45
CA SER A 211 -6.37 -8.65 25.58
C SER A 211 -5.17 -9.34 26.22
N ARG A 212 -4.40 -8.65 27.06
CA ARG A 212 -3.33 -9.29 27.86
C ARG A 212 -3.90 -10.27 28.89
N SER A 213 -4.99 -9.91 29.55
CA SER A 213 -5.68 -10.79 30.49
C SER A 213 -6.24 -12.02 29.78
N TYR A 214 -6.84 -11.82 28.61
CA TYR A 214 -7.33 -12.88 27.73
C TYR A 214 -6.20 -13.84 27.31
N LEU A 215 -5.05 -13.30 26.89
CA LEU A 215 -3.89 -14.10 26.49
C LEU A 215 -3.37 -14.97 27.65
N LYS A 216 -3.31 -14.42 28.87
CA LYS A 216 -2.94 -15.19 30.08
C LYS A 216 -3.90 -16.34 30.35
N LEU A 217 -5.21 -16.10 30.25
CA LEU A 217 -6.23 -17.16 30.41
C LEU A 217 -6.13 -18.22 29.33
N LYS A 218 -5.87 -17.83 28.10
CA LYS A 218 -5.66 -18.76 26.97
C LYS A 218 -4.44 -19.68 27.19
N ILE A 219 -3.32 -19.12 27.62
CA ILE A 219 -2.10 -19.87 27.88
C ILE A 219 -2.25 -20.83 29.07
N SER A 220 -3.01 -20.43 30.11
CA SER A 220 -3.24 -21.24 31.30
C SER A 220 -4.25 -22.39 31.08
N ASN A 221 -4.83 -22.53 29.88
CA ASN A 221 -5.89 -23.49 29.58
C ASN A 221 -7.03 -23.49 30.63
N SER A 222 -7.41 -22.32 31.12
CA SER A 222 -8.43 -22.17 32.13
C SER A 222 -9.78 -22.68 31.68
N GLN A 223 -10.50 -23.43 32.51
CA GLN A 223 -11.89 -23.87 32.24
C GLN A 223 -12.86 -22.70 32.02
N SER A 224 -12.53 -21.50 32.49
CA SER A 224 -13.30 -20.27 32.25
C SER A 224 -12.98 -19.57 30.95
N PHE A 225 -12.03 -20.08 30.14
CA PHE A 225 -11.67 -19.47 28.86
C PHE A 225 -12.84 -19.49 27.88
N LYS A 226 -13.19 -18.30 27.36
CA LYS A 226 -14.19 -18.14 26.29
C LYS A 226 -13.52 -17.47 25.10
N HIS A 227 -13.65 -18.08 23.91
CA HIS A 227 -13.08 -17.53 22.70
C HIS A 227 -13.71 -16.18 22.35
N ASN A 228 -12.86 -15.18 22.07
CA ASN A 228 -13.25 -13.83 21.65
C ASN A 228 -12.41 -13.39 20.45
N LEU A 229 -13.01 -13.34 19.26
CA LEU A 229 -12.35 -13.00 18.01
C LEU A 229 -11.66 -11.63 18.04
N LYS A 230 -12.25 -10.65 18.73
CA LYS A 230 -11.63 -9.30 18.82
C LYS A 230 -10.36 -9.33 19.65
N LEU A 231 -10.36 -10.02 20.77
CA LEU A 231 -9.17 -10.14 21.62
C LEU A 231 -8.10 -11.00 20.94
N GLU A 232 -8.49 -12.04 20.21
CA GLU A 232 -7.58 -12.84 19.38
C GLU A 232 -6.85 -11.98 18.33
N GLY A 233 -7.56 -11.05 17.69
CA GLY A 233 -6.99 -10.16 16.68
C GLY A 233 -5.88 -9.23 17.19
N LEU A 234 -5.77 -9.01 18.50
CA LEU A 234 -4.72 -8.21 19.15
C LEU A 234 -3.48 -9.04 19.54
N ILE A 235 -3.60 -10.36 19.68
CA ILE A 235 -2.50 -11.23 20.13
C ILE A 235 -1.23 -11.07 19.30
N PRO A 236 -1.26 -11.04 17.95
CA PRO A 236 -0.05 -10.90 17.15
C PRO A 236 0.71 -9.58 17.44
N VAL A 237 -0.01 -8.50 17.78
CA VAL A 237 0.61 -7.22 18.19
C VAL A 237 1.24 -7.34 19.58
N LEU A 238 0.55 -7.98 20.53
CA LEU A 238 1.04 -8.17 21.90
C LEU A 238 2.30 -9.06 21.93
N ASN A 239 2.41 -10.02 21.01
CA ASN A 239 3.57 -10.88 20.85
C ASN A 239 4.68 -10.24 20.01
N ASN A 240 4.49 -9.01 19.49
CA ASN A 240 5.40 -8.36 18.55
C ASN A 240 5.64 -9.15 17.23
N GLU A 241 4.72 -10.02 16.84
CA GLU A 241 4.73 -10.76 15.57
C GLU A 241 4.44 -9.83 14.39
N ILE A 242 3.51 -8.89 14.57
CA ILE A 242 3.21 -7.82 13.62
C ILE A 242 3.28 -6.45 14.31
N PRO A 243 3.62 -5.37 13.58
CA PRO A 243 3.59 -4.02 14.12
C PRO A 243 2.17 -3.49 14.26
N ILE A 244 2.02 -2.45 15.10
CA ILE A 244 0.85 -1.58 15.08
C ILE A 244 1.15 -0.37 14.20
N PHE A 245 0.31 -0.14 13.19
CA PHE A 245 0.34 1.03 12.33
C PHE A 245 -0.52 2.13 12.94
N ILE A 246 0.12 3.19 13.45
CA ILE A 246 -0.60 4.28 14.10
C ILE A 246 -0.71 5.48 13.15
N HIS A 247 -1.96 5.85 12.83
CA HIS A 247 -2.26 7.00 11.99
C HIS A 247 -2.24 8.28 12.83
N ALA A 248 -1.21 9.11 12.61
CA ALA A 248 -1.03 10.38 13.30
C ALA A 248 -0.32 11.41 12.41
N ASN A 249 -0.74 12.67 12.49
CA ASN A 249 -0.24 13.73 11.61
C ASN A 249 0.40 14.91 12.37
N GLU A 250 -0.20 15.35 13.48
CA GLU A 250 0.26 16.51 14.21
C GLU A 250 1.26 16.14 15.31
N VAL A 251 2.17 17.05 15.66
CA VAL A 251 3.22 16.83 16.68
C VAL A 251 2.68 16.15 17.93
N ARG A 252 1.68 16.76 18.59
CA ARG A 252 1.13 16.23 19.85
C ARG A 252 0.50 14.85 19.68
N GLN A 253 -0.06 14.60 18.50
CA GLN A 253 -0.65 13.31 18.13
C GLN A 253 0.46 12.25 18.00
N ILE A 254 1.54 12.58 17.29
CA ILE A 254 2.69 11.70 17.09
C ILE A 254 3.38 11.41 18.44
N GLU A 255 3.68 12.44 19.23
CA GLU A 255 4.30 12.28 20.55
C GLU A 255 3.47 11.36 21.46
N ALA A 256 2.15 11.64 21.56
CA ALA A 256 1.26 10.83 22.39
C ALA A 256 1.21 9.36 21.93
N ALA A 257 1.17 9.10 20.61
CA ALA A 257 1.18 7.77 20.04
C ALA A 257 2.52 7.03 20.30
N VAL A 258 3.66 7.73 20.15
CA VAL A 258 4.99 7.15 20.42
C VAL A 258 5.14 6.77 21.88
N TYR A 259 4.85 7.68 22.83
CA TYR A 259 4.94 7.38 24.25
C TYR A 259 3.97 6.27 24.67
N TRP A 260 2.79 6.21 24.04
CA TRP A 260 1.84 5.14 24.27
C TRP A 260 2.41 3.78 23.80
N SER A 261 2.97 3.71 22.59
CA SER A 261 3.53 2.46 22.05
C SER A 261 4.69 1.92 22.89
N ILE A 262 5.54 2.81 23.41
CA ILE A 262 6.62 2.48 24.35
C ILE A 262 6.04 1.88 25.62
N ARG A 263 5.05 2.56 26.26
CA ARG A 263 4.39 2.09 27.48
C ARG A 263 3.71 0.73 27.26
N GLN A 264 3.12 0.51 26.09
CA GLN A 264 2.46 -0.74 25.72
C GLN A 264 3.43 -1.84 25.28
N ASN A 265 4.72 -1.53 25.11
CA ASN A 265 5.75 -2.44 24.62
C ASN A 265 5.38 -3.13 23.29
N VAL A 266 4.94 -2.34 22.30
CA VAL A 266 4.54 -2.82 20.96
C VAL A 266 5.37 -2.14 19.87
N LYS A 267 5.67 -2.89 18.79
CA LYS A 267 6.36 -2.33 17.62
C LYS A 267 5.44 -1.38 16.89
N MET A 268 5.85 -0.13 16.73
CA MET A 268 5.05 0.91 16.07
C MET A 268 5.64 1.29 14.71
N VAL A 269 4.74 1.53 13.74
CA VAL A 269 5.02 2.24 12.49
C VAL A 269 4.09 3.46 12.43
N LEU A 270 4.63 4.63 12.14
CA LEU A 270 3.85 5.86 12.00
C LEU A 270 3.29 5.96 10.57
N ILE A 271 1.97 6.15 10.41
CA ILE A 271 1.35 6.48 9.11
C ILE A 271 0.84 7.92 9.13
N GLY A 272 1.06 8.64 8.04
CA GLY A 272 0.69 10.05 7.89
C GLY A 272 1.90 10.95 8.10
N GLY A 273 2.23 11.24 9.34
CA GLY A 273 3.48 11.88 9.72
C GLY A 273 3.67 13.31 9.20
N LYS A 274 2.59 14.10 9.03
CA LYS A 274 2.69 15.47 8.49
C LYS A 274 3.71 16.33 9.22
N ASP A 275 3.75 16.24 10.56
CA ASP A 275 4.68 16.96 11.42
C ASP A 275 5.90 16.11 11.85
N SER A 276 6.16 14.97 11.22
CA SER A 276 7.27 14.06 11.60
C SER A 276 8.64 14.74 11.58
N TRP A 277 8.84 15.72 10.72
CA TRP A 277 10.05 16.54 10.65
C TRP A 277 10.34 17.33 11.93
N ARG A 278 9.35 17.57 12.78
CA ARG A 278 9.48 18.30 14.05
C ARG A 278 9.86 17.41 15.25
N VAL A 279 9.75 16.10 15.09
CA VAL A 279 9.96 15.10 16.15
C VAL A 279 10.94 14.01 15.73
N THR A 280 11.90 14.36 14.88
CA THR A 280 12.88 13.42 14.31
C THR A 280 13.69 12.68 15.38
N GLU A 281 14.14 13.39 16.44
CA GLU A 281 14.88 12.77 17.53
C GLU A 281 14.05 11.71 18.27
N LEU A 282 12.78 12.00 18.52
CA LEU A 282 11.87 11.05 19.17
C LEU A 282 11.65 9.80 18.31
N LEU A 283 11.43 9.98 17.00
CA LEU A 283 11.22 8.87 16.07
C LEU A 283 12.48 8.02 15.92
N LYS A 284 13.65 8.66 15.74
CA LYS A 284 14.94 7.98 15.61
C LYS A 284 15.32 7.24 16.88
N GLY A 285 15.22 7.90 18.04
CA GLY A 285 15.59 7.33 19.34
C GLY A 285 14.78 6.08 19.71
N ASN A 286 13.59 5.91 19.12
CA ASN A 286 12.71 4.75 19.33
C ASN A 286 12.61 3.83 18.11
N ASN A 287 13.44 4.03 17.07
CA ASN A 287 13.45 3.24 15.83
C ASN A 287 12.08 3.13 15.16
N ILE A 288 11.31 4.23 15.14
CA ILE A 288 9.94 4.25 14.56
C ILE A 288 10.02 4.59 13.07
N PRO A 289 9.68 3.66 12.18
CA PRO A 289 9.59 3.94 10.76
C PRO A 289 8.39 4.81 10.43
N VAL A 290 8.48 5.55 9.31
CA VAL A 290 7.44 6.47 8.88
C VAL A 290 6.94 6.12 7.48
N ILE A 291 5.66 5.85 7.33
CA ILE A 291 4.95 5.84 6.05
C ILE A 291 4.41 7.25 5.82
N TYR A 292 5.16 8.05 5.05
CA TYR A 292 4.84 9.45 4.81
C TYR A 292 3.83 9.60 3.68
N THR A 293 2.64 10.11 4.00
CA THR A 293 1.52 10.18 3.04
C THR A 293 1.16 11.63 2.65
N GLN A 294 2.00 12.61 2.98
CA GLN A 294 1.65 14.01 2.91
C GLN A 294 2.43 14.80 1.84
N THR A 295 3.13 14.11 0.92
CA THR A 295 4.02 14.76 -0.07
C THR A 295 3.32 15.83 -0.92
N HIS A 296 2.04 15.64 -1.28
CA HIS A 296 1.27 16.62 -2.05
C HIS A 296 0.29 17.43 -1.19
N SER A 297 0.56 17.54 0.12
CA SER A 297 -0.25 18.36 1.00
C SER A 297 0.20 19.83 0.99
N THR A 298 -0.74 20.72 1.23
CA THR A 298 -0.46 22.14 1.50
C THR A 298 -0.08 22.34 2.96
N PRO A 299 0.63 23.45 3.29
CA PRO A 299 0.91 23.82 4.68
C PRO A 299 -0.35 23.93 5.53
N SER A 300 -0.29 23.46 6.76
CA SER A 300 -1.42 23.55 7.71
C SER A 300 -1.43 24.86 8.50
N ARG A 301 -0.27 25.51 8.61
CA ARG A 301 -0.09 26.69 9.45
C ARG A 301 0.53 27.81 8.64
N ARG A 302 0.19 29.06 8.97
CA ARG A 302 0.66 30.27 8.24
C ARG A 302 2.18 30.47 8.28
N PHE A 303 2.85 29.92 9.28
CA PHE A 303 4.30 30.04 9.42
C PHE A 303 5.09 28.92 8.75
N GLU A 304 4.42 27.91 8.24
CA GLU A 304 5.05 26.81 7.50
C GLU A 304 5.43 27.28 6.09
N ASN A 305 6.60 26.86 5.63
CA ASN A 305 7.02 27.11 4.26
C ASN A 305 6.04 26.40 3.30
N PHE A 306 5.84 26.97 2.13
CA PHE A 306 4.93 26.41 1.12
C PHE A 306 5.34 24.99 0.68
N ASP A 307 6.63 24.69 0.74
CA ASP A 307 7.27 23.45 0.33
C ASP A 307 7.52 22.45 1.49
N GLN A 308 7.03 22.75 2.70
CA GLN A 308 7.31 21.92 3.88
C GLN A 308 6.97 20.45 3.66
N SER A 309 5.82 20.17 3.04
CA SER A 309 5.41 18.80 2.75
C SER A 309 6.31 18.10 1.74
N PHE A 310 6.92 18.85 0.83
CA PHE A 310 7.83 18.34 -0.21
C PHE A 310 9.22 18.05 0.33
N THR A 311 9.69 18.87 1.28
CA THR A 311 11.03 18.77 1.89
C THR A 311 11.09 17.77 3.06
N THR A 312 9.96 17.44 3.67
CA THR A 312 9.90 16.53 4.83
C THR A 312 10.57 15.16 4.55
N PRO A 313 10.40 14.48 3.40
CA PRO A 313 11.10 13.22 3.13
C PRO A 313 12.64 13.37 3.19
N ASN A 314 13.19 14.47 2.67
CA ASN A 314 14.63 14.75 2.76
C ASN A 314 15.07 15.03 4.21
N GLN A 315 14.23 15.67 5.02
CA GLN A 315 14.51 15.89 6.45
C GLN A 315 14.54 14.57 7.23
N LEU A 316 13.60 13.64 6.95
CA LEU A 316 13.61 12.30 7.53
C LEU A 316 14.84 11.50 7.12
N TYR A 317 15.23 11.57 5.83
CA TYR A 317 16.44 10.96 5.31
C TYR A 317 17.69 11.47 6.04
N LYS A 318 17.87 12.81 6.13
CA LYS A 318 19.00 13.43 6.83
C LYS A 318 19.05 13.10 8.31
N ALA A 319 17.90 12.92 8.95
CA ALA A 319 17.82 12.49 10.33
C ALA A 319 18.14 11.00 10.53
N GLY A 320 18.26 10.21 9.44
CA GLY A 320 18.50 8.76 9.48
C GLY A 320 17.29 7.96 9.94
N ILE A 321 16.09 8.47 9.69
CA ILE A 321 14.84 7.76 9.98
C ILE A 321 14.49 6.87 8.79
N LYS A 322 14.14 5.60 9.05
CA LYS A 322 13.58 4.71 8.02
C LYS A 322 12.20 5.21 7.61
N PHE A 323 12.01 5.52 6.33
CA PHE A 323 10.73 6.00 5.83
C PHE A 323 10.42 5.45 4.43
N CYS A 324 9.15 5.50 4.07
CA CYS A 324 8.69 5.33 2.70
C CYS A 324 7.68 6.43 2.36
N ILE A 325 7.47 6.66 1.06
CA ILE A 325 6.48 7.60 0.54
C ILE A 325 5.29 6.79 0.03
N SER A 326 4.08 7.23 0.36
CA SER A 326 2.85 6.60 -0.11
C SER A 326 1.75 7.64 -0.34
N ASN A 327 0.69 7.22 -1.01
CA ASN A 327 -0.60 7.92 -0.96
C ASN A 327 -1.22 7.72 0.42
N SER A 328 -2.23 8.53 0.76
CA SER A 328 -3.02 8.27 1.97
C SER A 328 -4.12 7.25 1.69
N GLU A 329 -4.60 6.64 2.76
CA GLU A 329 -5.75 5.70 2.77
C GLU A 329 -7.10 6.39 2.53
N SER A 330 -7.09 7.63 2.12
CA SER A 330 -8.31 8.35 1.76
C SER A 330 -8.96 7.74 0.53
N SER A 331 -10.26 7.54 0.58
CA SER A 331 -11.05 7.08 -0.57
C SER A 331 -10.88 7.98 -1.81
N PHE A 332 -10.63 9.27 -1.59
CA PHE A 332 -10.32 10.23 -2.66
C PHE A 332 -8.95 9.98 -3.30
N GLN A 333 -7.97 9.47 -2.53
CA GLN A 333 -6.62 9.21 -3.03
C GLN A 333 -6.50 7.86 -3.75
N THR A 334 -7.42 6.93 -3.55
CA THR A 334 -7.36 5.59 -4.15
C THR A 334 -7.23 5.61 -5.68
N PRO A 335 -7.99 6.41 -6.46
CA PRO A 335 -7.79 6.50 -7.91
C PRO A 335 -6.45 7.13 -8.33
N HIS A 336 -5.71 7.73 -7.39
CA HIS A 336 -4.46 8.43 -7.64
C HIS A 336 -3.21 7.63 -7.27
N ILE A 337 -3.36 6.35 -6.89
CA ILE A 337 -2.24 5.47 -6.51
C ILE A 337 -1.21 5.36 -7.64
N ARG A 338 -1.65 5.38 -8.90
CA ARG A 338 -0.78 5.45 -10.09
C ARG A 338 0.22 6.59 -10.05
N ASN A 339 -0.03 7.65 -9.27
CA ASN A 339 0.85 8.81 -9.14
C ASN A 339 1.96 8.61 -8.09
N LEU A 340 2.10 7.41 -7.53
CA LEU A 340 3.11 7.11 -6.52
C LEU A 340 4.53 7.52 -6.93
N PRO A 341 5.02 7.24 -8.17
CA PRO A 341 6.35 7.70 -8.59
C PRO A 341 6.48 9.23 -8.59
N TYR A 342 5.40 9.96 -8.86
CA TYR A 342 5.42 11.44 -8.87
C TYR A 342 5.43 12.04 -7.47
N HIS A 343 4.95 11.33 -6.44
CA HIS A 343 5.16 11.69 -5.04
C HIS A 343 6.64 11.61 -4.67
N ALA A 344 7.32 10.54 -5.10
CA ALA A 344 8.76 10.37 -4.90
C ALA A 344 9.57 11.40 -5.71
N ALA A 345 9.21 11.64 -6.98
CA ALA A 345 9.80 12.66 -7.84
C ALA A 345 9.72 14.07 -7.22
N LYS A 346 8.56 14.39 -6.61
CA LYS A 346 8.37 15.66 -5.92
C LYS A 346 9.35 15.81 -4.76
N ALA A 347 9.50 14.79 -3.93
CA ALA A 347 10.49 14.79 -2.85
C ALA A 347 11.93 14.90 -3.39
N GLY A 348 12.24 14.24 -4.50
CA GLY A 348 13.52 14.35 -5.21
C GLY A 348 13.81 15.77 -5.67
N SER A 349 12.83 16.45 -6.27
CA SER A 349 12.96 17.87 -6.68
C SER A 349 13.18 18.83 -5.52
N TYR A 350 12.91 18.41 -4.29
CA TYR A 350 13.09 19.19 -3.06
C TYR A 350 14.19 18.62 -2.15
N GLY A 351 15.20 17.99 -2.76
CA GLY A 351 16.47 17.68 -2.14
C GLY A 351 16.65 16.25 -1.64
N LEU A 352 15.65 15.38 -1.73
CA LEU A 352 15.86 13.95 -1.48
C LEU A 352 16.70 13.36 -2.63
N PRO A 353 17.82 12.64 -2.37
CA PRO A 353 18.59 11.99 -3.44
C PRO A 353 17.72 11.10 -4.31
N TRP A 354 17.98 11.07 -5.62
CA TRP A 354 17.19 10.28 -6.58
C TRP A 354 17.09 8.80 -6.18
N SER A 355 18.23 8.21 -5.77
CA SER A 355 18.26 6.82 -5.30
C SER A 355 17.33 6.57 -4.11
N GLU A 356 17.26 7.53 -3.18
CA GLU A 356 16.39 7.46 -2.01
C GLU A 356 14.92 7.71 -2.36
N ALA A 357 14.67 8.55 -3.38
CA ALA A 357 13.32 8.75 -3.88
C ALA A 357 12.72 7.45 -4.44
N ILE A 358 13.47 6.73 -5.31
CA ILE A 358 13.06 5.40 -5.80
C ILE A 358 13.00 4.37 -4.67
N ARG A 359 14.02 4.34 -3.81
CA ARG A 359 14.05 3.43 -2.67
C ARG A 359 12.84 3.57 -1.77
N SER A 360 12.36 4.82 -1.57
CA SER A 360 11.22 5.12 -0.70
C SER A 360 9.87 4.56 -1.17
N ILE A 361 9.75 4.19 -2.44
CA ILE A 361 8.53 3.58 -3.02
C ILE A 361 8.75 2.13 -3.47
N THR A 362 9.90 1.54 -3.12
CA THR A 362 10.29 0.17 -3.44
C THR A 362 10.87 -0.54 -2.21
N LEU A 363 12.19 -0.59 -2.04
CA LEU A 363 12.87 -1.38 -1.01
C LEU A 363 12.59 -0.87 0.41
N SER A 364 12.61 0.44 0.67
CA SER A 364 12.27 0.96 2.00
C SER A 364 10.83 0.62 2.40
N THR A 365 9.91 0.63 1.43
CA THR A 365 8.53 0.19 1.66
C THR A 365 8.50 -1.31 2.01
N ALA A 366 9.20 -2.14 1.23
CA ALA A 366 9.27 -3.58 1.49
C ALA A 366 9.85 -3.90 2.89
N GLU A 367 10.92 -3.19 3.29
CA GLU A 367 11.52 -3.31 4.61
C GLU A 367 10.57 -2.93 5.75
N ILE A 368 9.80 -1.85 5.61
CA ILE A 368 8.83 -1.41 6.62
C ILE A 368 7.68 -2.42 6.75
N LEU A 369 7.29 -3.05 5.63
CA LEU A 369 6.23 -4.06 5.60
C LEU A 369 6.74 -5.48 5.91
N GLY A 370 8.06 -5.66 6.08
CA GLY A 370 8.69 -6.94 6.38
C GLY A 370 8.52 -7.96 5.26
N VAL A 371 8.83 -7.56 4.01
CA VAL A 371 8.73 -8.38 2.80
C VAL A 371 9.93 -8.16 1.85
N ASP A 372 10.97 -7.52 2.36
CA ASP A 372 12.18 -7.17 1.60
C ASP A 372 13.04 -8.38 1.22
N ASP A 373 12.80 -9.53 1.83
CA ASP A 373 13.35 -10.83 1.43
C ASP A 373 12.80 -11.33 0.08
N ARG A 374 11.61 -10.84 -0.33
CA ARG A 374 10.91 -11.32 -1.53
C ARG A 374 10.76 -10.27 -2.64
N VAL A 375 10.56 -8.99 -2.29
CA VAL A 375 10.26 -7.89 -3.24
C VAL A 375 10.97 -6.59 -2.86
N GLY A 376 10.79 -5.52 -3.64
CA GLY A 376 11.30 -4.17 -3.37
C GLY A 376 12.67 -3.87 -3.98
N SER A 377 13.41 -4.89 -4.43
CA SER A 377 14.67 -4.74 -5.17
C SER A 377 14.84 -5.87 -6.19
N ILE A 378 15.73 -5.68 -7.16
CA ILE A 378 16.06 -6.69 -8.16
C ILE A 378 17.32 -7.41 -7.70
N ASP A 379 17.14 -8.55 -7.02
CA ASP A 379 18.19 -9.41 -6.53
C ASP A 379 17.90 -10.89 -6.85
N ILE A 380 18.94 -11.70 -7.01
CA ILE A 380 18.80 -13.15 -7.24
C ILE A 380 18.05 -13.78 -6.06
N GLY A 381 17.07 -14.64 -6.36
CA GLY A 381 16.22 -15.33 -5.39
C GLY A 381 14.95 -14.58 -5.01
N LYS A 382 14.84 -13.26 -5.29
CA LYS A 382 13.59 -12.50 -5.10
C LYS A 382 12.58 -12.80 -6.18
N ASN A 383 11.33 -12.45 -5.91
CA ASN A 383 10.25 -12.60 -6.88
C ASN A 383 10.48 -11.69 -8.10
N ALA A 384 10.24 -12.21 -9.28
CA ALA A 384 10.27 -11.45 -10.53
C ALA A 384 9.02 -10.53 -10.63
N THR A 385 8.89 -9.62 -9.68
CA THR A 385 7.87 -8.57 -9.65
C THR A 385 8.55 -7.26 -10.03
N LEU A 386 8.52 -6.96 -11.33
CA LEU A 386 9.29 -5.89 -11.95
C LEU A 386 8.58 -5.35 -13.20
N PHE A 387 9.04 -4.21 -13.70
CA PHE A 387 8.49 -3.63 -14.93
C PHE A 387 9.59 -3.03 -15.82
N ILE A 388 9.27 -2.96 -17.11
CA ILE A 388 10.07 -2.34 -18.17
C ILE A 388 9.47 -0.96 -18.47
N ALA A 389 10.32 0.07 -18.49
CA ALA A 389 9.96 1.43 -18.83
C ALA A 389 10.88 2.02 -19.90
N ASP A 390 10.39 3.00 -20.65
CA ASP A 390 11.17 3.67 -21.71
C ASP A 390 12.11 4.76 -21.18
N GLY A 391 12.10 5.02 -19.86
CA GLY A 391 12.94 6.04 -19.22
C GLY A 391 12.94 5.96 -17.69
N ASP A 392 13.30 7.06 -17.05
CA ASP A 392 13.25 7.21 -15.59
C ASP A 392 11.81 7.28 -15.10
N ILE A 393 11.41 6.36 -14.23
CA ILE A 393 10.03 6.29 -13.71
C ILE A 393 9.62 7.53 -12.88
N LEU A 394 10.57 8.33 -12.40
CA LEU A 394 10.28 9.61 -11.75
C LEU A 394 9.93 10.72 -12.74
N ASP A 395 10.19 10.57 -14.03
CA ASP A 395 9.75 11.50 -15.07
C ASP A 395 8.32 11.16 -15.51
N VAL A 396 7.42 12.14 -15.45
CA VAL A 396 6.01 11.99 -15.82
C VAL A 396 5.78 11.56 -17.30
N ARG A 397 6.77 11.76 -18.17
CA ARG A 397 6.72 11.37 -19.59
C ARG A 397 7.02 9.89 -19.82
N THR A 398 7.68 9.26 -18.86
CA THR A 398 8.05 7.84 -18.95
C THR A 398 6.82 6.94 -19.00
N GLN A 399 6.85 5.98 -19.92
CA GLN A 399 5.81 4.98 -20.09
C GLN A 399 6.30 3.62 -19.57
N VAL A 400 5.44 2.96 -18.81
CA VAL A 400 5.61 1.54 -18.46
C VAL A 400 5.10 0.70 -19.64
N GLU A 401 5.99 -0.10 -20.24
CA GLU A 401 5.67 -0.87 -21.44
C GLU A 401 5.24 -2.30 -21.14
N GLN A 402 5.84 -2.92 -20.12
CA GLN A 402 5.56 -4.29 -19.73
C GLN A 402 5.74 -4.46 -18.22
N VAL A 403 4.88 -5.27 -17.64
CA VAL A 403 4.89 -5.60 -16.21
C VAL A 403 4.96 -7.12 -16.04
N PHE A 404 5.72 -7.54 -15.02
CA PHE A 404 5.75 -8.90 -14.52
C PHE A 404 5.43 -8.90 -13.04
N ILE A 405 4.49 -9.75 -12.63
CA ILE A 405 4.13 -9.98 -11.23
C ILE A 405 4.38 -11.46 -10.94
N ASP A 406 5.33 -11.73 -10.06
CA ASP A 406 5.74 -13.09 -9.71
C ASP A 406 6.10 -13.94 -10.96
N GLY A 407 6.82 -13.31 -11.91
CA GLY A 407 7.21 -13.88 -13.19
C GLY A 407 6.12 -13.92 -14.26
N LYS A 408 4.86 -13.71 -13.91
CA LYS A 408 3.72 -13.71 -14.83
C LYS A 408 3.69 -12.43 -15.66
N LYS A 409 3.55 -12.54 -16.96
CA LYS A 409 3.44 -11.41 -17.88
C LYS A 409 2.03 -10.84 -17.82
N VAL A 410 1.90 -9.60 -17.34
CA VAL A 410 0.62 -8.98 -17.05
C VAL A 410 0.11 -8.17 -18.24
N ASP A 411 -1.21 -8.24 -18.49
CA ASP A 411 -1.89 -7.36 -19.44
C ASP A 411 -1.83 -5.89 -18.95
N MET A 412 -1.39 -5.02 -19.85
CA MET A 412 -1.22 -3.59 -19.60
C MET A 412 -2.39 -2.75 -20.10
N SER A 413 -3.49 -3.38 -20.53
CA SER A 413 -4.72 -2.67 -20.89
C SER A 413 -5.36 -2.06 -19.63
N ASP A 414 -5.95 -0.88 -19.78
CA ASP A 414 -6.72 -0.23 -18.74
C ASP A 414 -7.79 0.70 -19.38
N ARG A 415 -8.76 1.08 -18.57
CA ARG A 415 -9.87 1.93 -19.03
C ARG A 415 -9.41 3.26 -19.64
N HIS A 416 -8.31 3.86 -19.17
CA HIS A 416 -7.81 5.11 -19.72
C HIS A 416 -7.25 4.92 -21.11
N LYS A 417 -6.48 3.84 -21.37
CA LYS A 417 -5.94 3.50 -22.68
C LYS A 417 -7.07 3.18 -23.66
N VAL A 418 -8.05 2.38 -23.25
CA VAL A 418 -9.23 2.07 -24.08
C VAL A 418 -10.00 3.34 -24.47
N LEU A 419 -10.20 4.27 -23.52
CA LEU A 419 -10.84 5.55 -23.83
C LEU A 419 -9.98 6.44 -24.72
N PHE A 420 -8.67 6.48 -24.53
CA PHE A 420 -7.76 7.20 -25.40
C PHE A 420 -7.88 6.73 -26.85
N ASP A 421 -7.78 5.42 -27.10
CA ASP A 421 -7.89 4.82 -28.43
C ASP A 421 -9.25 5.12 -29.08
N LYS A 422 -10.33 5.00 -28.29
CA LYS A 422 -11.69 5.35 -28.75
C LYS A 422 -11.78 6.77 -29.25
N TYR A 423 -11.28 7.74 -28.48
CA TYR A 423 -11.37 9.15 -28.87
C TYR A 423 -10.38 9.52 -29.94
N GLN A 424 -9.20 8.89 -30.01
CA GLN A 424 -8.28 9.04 -31.11
C GLN A 424 -8.92 8.65 -32.45
N LYS A 425 -9.61 7.49 -32.50
CA LYS A 425 -10.40 7.07 -33.69
C LYS A 425 -11.47 8.08 -34.04
N LYS A 426 -12.20 8.63 -33.06
CA LYS A 426 -13.21 9.66 -33.31
C LYS A 426 -12.61 10.88 -34.02
N TYR A 427 -11.48 11.40 -33.53
CA TYR A 427 -10.84 12.58 -34.15
C TYR A 427 -10.23 12.29 -35.53
N GLN A 428 -9.74 11.08 -35.77
CA GLN A 428 -9.31 10.65 -37.11
C GLN A 428 -10.49 10.64 -38.09
N GLN A 429 -11.64 10.12 -37.70
CA GLN A 429 -12.85 10.11 -38.54
C GLN A 429 -13.37 11.54 -38.84
N LEU A 430 -13.19 12.47 -37.93
CA LEU A 430 -13.59 13.89 -38.15
C LEU A 430 -12.64 14.62 -39.11
N LYS A 431 -11.34 14.26 -39.12
CA LYS A 431 -10.38 14.85 -40.06
C LYS A 431 -10.54 14.36 -41.53
N ASN A 432 -11.18 13.19 -41.71
CA ASN A 432 -11.43 12.58 -43.02
C ASN A 432 -12.81 12.97 -43.59
N LYS A 433 -13.57 13.83 -42.92
CA LYS A 433 -14.78 14.47 -43.42
C LYS A 433 -14.49 15.91 -43.88
#